data_452397c4f0764493863002f2482922a5
#
_entry.id   452397c4f0764493863002f2482922a5
#
_cell.length_a   1.000
_cell.length_b   1.000
_cell.length_c   1.000
_cell.angle_alpha   90.00
_cell.angle_beta   90.00
_cell.angle_gamma   90.00
#
_symmetry.space_group_name_H-M   'P 1'
#
loop_
_entity.id
_entity.type
_entity.pdbx_description
1 polymer ?
#
loop_
_entity_poly.entity_id
_entity_poly.type
_entity_poly.pdbx_seq_one_letter_code
_entity_poly.pdbx_strand_id
1 'polypeptide(L)'
;MRILLAIAKLHNLHTKSIDFVQAYPQVTLKSNIYLHPPAGVLLTDGNGNMVLKLMRNLYGLKDAGKTWFTHLTEGLNIMGFKLLSSDPCIYVKGTNMIVLYADNCIIISRNEKEANEMFQELDKREYKLTDESTMEEYLGILITHEMNGNYRMSQPLLIDRIIKSVPSMKVVKGAKTPAVAGNVLTKDIEGEIRKEHWNYISVIGNAKFPGKLYSPRNGICGASMC
;
A
#
# COMPACT_ATOMS: atom_id res chain seq x y z
N MET A 1 -5.87 5.79 6.98
CA MET A 1 -6.86 4.96 6.29
C MET A 1 -8.17 4.79 7.06
N ARG A 2 -8.25 3.98 8.16
CA ARG A 2 -9.52 3.72 8.89
C ARG A 2 -10.28 4.98 9.30
N ILE A 3 -9.59 5.98 9.82
CA ILE A 3 -10.19 7.27 10.20
C ILE A 3 -10.78 7.98 8.99
N LEU A 4 -10.08 7.97 7.87
CA LEU A 4 -10.55 8.60 6.63
C LEU A 4 -11.79 7.93 6.06
N LEU A 5 -11.86 6.59 6.11
CA LEU A 5 -13.06 5.85 5.74
C LEU A 5 -14.24 6.13 6.69
N ALA A 6 -13.95 6.24 7.99
CA ALA A 6 -14.96 6.64 8.97
C ALA A 6 -15.48 8.06 8.70
N ILE A 7 -14.60 9.01 8.38
CA ILE A 7 -14.98 10.37 7.98
C ILE A 7 -15.81 10.33 6.69
N ALA A 8 -15.36 9.58 5.67
CA ALA A 8 -16.08 9.45 4.42
C ALA A 8 -17.49 8.92 4.65
N LYS A 9 -17.64 7.89 5.51
CA LYS A 9 -18.95 7.34 5.87
C LYS A 9 -19.80 8.35 6.65
N LEU A 10 -19.23 8.99 7.67
CA LEU A 10 -19.95 9.93 8.53
C LEU A 10 -20.52 11.11 7.74
N HIS A 11 -19.77 11.58 6.75
CA HIS A 11 -20.14 12.71 5.91
C HIS A 11 -20.71 12.32 4.56
N ASN A 12 -21.00 11.04 4.33
CA ASN A 12 -21.50 10.48 3.07
C ASN A 12 -20.68 10.90 1.85
N LEU A 13 -19.34 10.86 1.99
CA LEU A 13 -18.42 11.21 0.94
C LEU A 13 -18.18 10.02 0.00
N HIS A 14 -17.96 10.34 -1.27
CA HIS A 14 -17.55 9.37 -2.28
C HIS A 14 -16.07 9.05 -2.17
N THR A 15 -15.72 7.77 -2.34
CA THR A 15 -14.34 7.29 -2.33
C THR A 15 -14.01 6.62 -3.65
N LYS A 16 -12.87 6.98 -4.25
CA LYS A 16 -12.38 6.42 -5.52
C LYS A 16 -10.93 6.01 -5.36
N SER A 17 -10.58 4.79 -5.77
CA SER A 17 -9.20 4.31 -5.83
C SER A 17 -8.62 4.57 -7.22
N ILE A 18 -7.39 5.02 -7.25
CA ILE A 18 -6.59 5.18 -8.47
C ILE A 18 -5.18 4.66 -8.24
N ASP A 19 -4.56 4.11 -9.27
CA ASP A 19 -3.18 3.64 -9.25
C ASP A 19 -2.32 4.44 -10.25
N PHE A 20 -1.12 4.83 -9.83
CA PHE A 20 -0.15 5.48 -10.71
C PHE A 20 0.69 4.42 -11.43
N VAL A 21 0.39 4.20 -12.70
CA VAL A 21 1.08 3.19 -13.52
C VAL A 21 2.57 3.49 -13.58
N GLN A 22 3.38 2.59 -13.01
CA GLN A 22 4.83 2.77 -12.98
C GLN A 22 5.24 4.15 -12.42
N ALA A 23 4.77 4.51 -11.24
CA ALA A 23 4.95 5.83 -10.62
C ALA A 23 6.37 6.39 -10.74
N TYR A 24 7.39 5.64 -10.32
CA TYR A 24 8.78 6.11 -10.34
C TYR A 24 9.32 6.40 -11.74
N PRO A 25 9.12 5.53 -12.76
CA PRO A 25 9.51 5.81 -14.14
C PRO A 25 8.82 7.02 -14.80
N GLN A 26 7.76 7.55 -14.22
CA GLN A 26 7.13 8.78 -14.74
C GLN A 26 8.02 10.00 -14.52
N VAL A 27 8.92 9.97 -13.55
CA VAL A 27 9.80 11.10 -13.21
C VAL A 27 11.17 10.98 -13.87
N THR A 28 11.62 12.07 -14.48
CA THR A 28 12.95 12.18 -15.07
C THR A 28 14.02 12.16 -13.99
N LEU A 29 15.08 11.39 -14.23
CA LEU A 29 16.21 11.30 -13.32
C LEU A 29 17.07 12.56 -13.44
N LYS A 30 17.36 13.22 -12.30
CA LYS A 30 18.22 14.43 -12.26
C LYS A 30 19.71 14.10 -12.17
N SER A 31 20.05 12.90 -11.68
CA SER A 31 21.43 12.42 -11.53
C SER A 31 21.86 11.54 -12.71
N ASN A 32 23.14 11.56 -13.03
CA ASN A 32 23.69 10.66 -14.04
C ASN A 32 23.96 9.29 -13.41
N ILE A 33 23.09 8.33 -13.70
CA ILE A 33 23.24 6.94 -13.28
C ILE A 33 23.42 6.07 -14.52
N TYR A 34 24.43 5.22 -14.47
CA TYR A 34 24.76 4.29 -15.53
C TYR A 34 24.65 2.86 -15.03
N LEU A 35 24.12 1.99 -15.86
CA LEU A 35 23.96 0.56 -15.59
C LEU A 35 24.73 -0.26 -16.61
N HIS A 36 25.27 -1.38 -16.20
CA HIS A 36 25.71 -2.40 -17.14
C HIS A 36 24.50 -3.01 -17.85
N PRO A 37 24.63 -3.35 -19.15
CA PRO A 37 23.57 -4.08 -19.84
C PRO A 37 23.21 -5.38 -19.10
N PRO A 38 21.94 -5.78 -19.08
CA PRO A 38 21.54 -7.07 -18.53
C PRO A 38 22.26 -8.23 -19.25
N ALA A 39 22.48 -9.34 -18.54
CA ALA A 39 23.06 -10.53 -19.13
C ALA A 39 22.23 -10.99 -20.34
N GLY A 40 22.91 -11.30 -21.45
CA GLY A 40 22.26 -11.69 -22.71
C GLY A 40 21.90 -10.54 -23.66
N VAL A 41 22.04 -9.28 -23.24
CA VAL A 41 21.88 -8.12 -24.12
C VAL A 41 23.24 -7.75 -24.69
N LEU A 42 23.47 -8.07 -25.97
CA LEU A 42 24.66 -7.69 -26.70
C LEU A 42 24.47 -6.28 -27.28
N LEU A 43 24.99 -5.27 -26.59
CA LEU A 43 25.13 -3.93 -27.14
C LEU A 43 26.59 -3.80 -27.63
N THR A 44 26.78 -3.87 -28.94
CA THR A 44 28.13 -3.82 -29.53
C THR A 44 28.36 -2.49 -30.22
N ASP A 45 29.27 -1.70 -29.66
CA ASP A 45 29.93 -0.59 -30.37
C ASP A 45 31.31 -0.99 -30.97
N GLY A 46 31.61 -2.28 -30.95
CA GLY A 46 32.92 -2.81 -31.36
C GLY A 46 33.95 -2.87 -30.22
N ASN A 47 33.79 -2.13 -29.12
CA ASN A 47 34.77 -2.05 -28.02
C ASN A 47 34.31 -2.75 -26.71
N GLY A 48 33.11 -3.31 -26.65
CA GLY A 48 32.65 -4.21 -25.57
C GLY A 48 32.33 -3.58 -24.22
N ASN A 49 32.44 -2.27 -24.02
CA ASN A 49 32.25 -1.57 -22.74
C ASN A 49 31.10 -0.59 -22.74
N MET A 50 29.97 -0.95 -23.35
CA MET A 50 28.80 -0.08 -23.33
C MET A 50 28.10 -0.06 -21.96
N VAL A 51 27.68 1.10 -21.53
CA VAL A 51 26.83 1.33 -20.35
C VAL A 51 25.54 2.01 -20.77
N LEU A 52 24.46 1.70 -20.08
CA LEU A 52 23.15 2.31 -20.29
C LEU A 52 22.99 3.49 -19.34
N LYS A 53 22.72 4.68 -19.88
CA LYS A 53 22.36 5.83 -19.06
C LYS A 53 20.88 5.78 -18.72
N LEU A 54 20.54 5.81 -17.43
CA LEU A 54 19.16 5.95 -17.00
C LEU A 54 18.63 7.35 -17.27
N MET A 55 17.52 7.42 -17.99
CA MET A 55 16.82 8.69 -18.28
C MET A 55 15.68 8.97 -17.28
N ARG A 56 15.14 7.93 -16.67
CA ARG A 56 14.01 7.98 -15.73
C ARG A 56 14.30 7.17 -14.48
N ASN A 57 13.59 7.47 -13.39
CA ASN A 57 13.71 6.71 -12.17
C ASN A 57 13.31 5.24 -12.36
N LEU A 58 13.92 4.36 -11.56
CA LEU A 58 13.58 2.93 -11.49
C LEU A 58 13.26 2.55 -10.05
N TYR A 59 12.43 1.52 -9.91
CA TYR A 59 12.24 0.87 -8.62
C TYR A 59 13.58 0.29 -8.12
N GLY A 60 13.87 0.52 -6.85
CA GLY A 60 15.14 0.13 -6.24
C GLY A 60 16.22 1.22 -6.19
N LEU A 61 16.06 2.33 -6.89
CA LEU A 61 16.93 3.49 -6.68
C LEU A 61 16.62 4.17 -5.35
N LYS A 62 17.66 4.56 -4.62
CA LYS A 62 17.56 5.15 -3.28
C LYS A 62 16.63 6.37 -3.21
N ASP A 63 16.68 7.24 -4.20
CA ASP A 63 15.95 8.51 -4.20
C ASP A 63 14.68 8.49 -5.07
N ALA A 64 14.33 7.34 -5.68
CA ALA A 64 13.20 7.26 -6.60
C ALA A 64 11.86 7.62 -5.92
N GLY A 65 11.60 7.10 -4.73
CA GLY A 65 10.39 7.41 -3.96
C GLY A 65 10.31 8.89 -3.58
N LYS A 66 11.42 9.48 -3.12
CA LYS A 66 11.46 10.91 -2.77
C LYS A 66 11.20 11.80 -3.99
N THR A 67 11.83 11.46 -5.12
CA THR A 67 11.68 12.25 -6.37
C THR A 67 10.25 12.16 -6.89
N TRP A 68 9.65 10.97 -6.84
CA TRP A 68 8.23 10.76 -7.18
C TRP A 68 7.31 11.56 -6.27
N PHE A 69 7.47 11.44 -4.94
CA PHE A 69 6.67 12.17 -3.96
C PHE A 69 6.75 13.68 -4.18
N THR A 70 7.95 14.23 -4.43
CA THR A 70 8.13 15.66 -4.71
C THR A 70 7.39 16.06 -5.98
N HIS A 71 7.54 15.30 -7.07
CA HIS A 71 6.88 15.57 -8.35
C HIS A 71 5.35 15.58 -8.22
N LEU A 72 4.79 14.58 -7.54
CA LEU A 72 3.35 14.50 -7.31
C LEU A 72 2.84 15.61 -6.39
N THR A 73 3.61 15.95 -5.33
CA THR A 73 3.30 17.08 -4.44
C THR A 73 3.23 18.40 -5.18
N GLU A 74 4.18 18.66 -6.08
CA GLU A 74 4.19 19.85 -6.92
C GLU A 74 2.93 19.91 -7.80
N GLY A 75 2.56 18.81 -8.45
CA GLY A 75 1.35 18.72 -9.24
C GLY A 75 0.08 18.95 -8.44
N LEU A 76 -0.04 18.36 -7.27
CA LEU A 76 -1.18 18.53 -6.37
C LEU A 76 -1.28 19.97 -5.82
N ASN A 77 -0.14 20.60 -5.51
CA ASN A 77 -0.12 22.00 -5.11
C ASN A 77 -0.63 22.94 -6.23
N ILE A 78 -0.27 22.69 -7.47
CA ILE A 78 -0.78 23.45 -8.62
C ILE A 78 -2.30 23.25 -8.77
N MET A 79 -2.82 22.06 -8.46
CA MET A 79 -4.27 21.80 -8.42
C MET A 79 -4.96 22.49 -7.21
N GLY A 80 -4.20 23.13 -6.33
CA GLY A 80 -4.69 23.83 -5.14
C GLY A 80 -4.88 22.95 -3.91
N PHE A 81 -4.38 21.72 -3.94
CA PHE A 81 -4.32 20.87 -2.76
C PHE A 81 -3.18 21.32 -1.84
N LYS A 82 -3.39 21.21 -0.54
CA LYS A 82 -2.37 21.49 0.49
C LYS A 82 -2.11 20.25 1.31
N LEU A 83 -0.85 20.00 1.59
CA LEU A 83 -0.43 18.91 2.46
C LEU A 83 -0.96 19.13 3.88
N LEU A 84 -1.51 18.07 4.48
CA LEU A 84 -1.99 18.12 5.84
C LEU A 84 -0.79 18.08 6.81
N SER A 85 -0.73 19.01 7.77
CA SER A 85 0.41 19.14 8.69
C SER A 85 0.57 17.93 9.62
N SER A 86 -0.51 17.20 9.91
CA SER A 86 -0.50 16.03 10.79
C SER A 86 -0.16 14.71 10.08
N ASP A 87 -0.24 14.66 8.75
CA ASP A 87 0.06 13.44 7.98
C ASP A 87 0.57 13.83 6.58
N PRO A 88 1.83 13.53 6.25
CA PRO A 88 2.44 13.89 4.97
C PRO A 88 1.90 13.09 3.77
N CYS A 89 1.02 12.14 3.99
CA CYS A 89 0.38 11.37 2.92
C CYS A 89 -1.01 11.88 2.55
N ILE A 90 -1.50 12.95 3.20
CA ILE A 90 -2.86 13.47 3.00
C ILE A 90 -2.81 14.90 2.45
N TYR A 91 -3.49 15.11 1.34
CA TYR A 91 -3.65 16.41 0.70
C TYR A 91 -5.11 16.83 0.76
N VAL A 92 -5.37 18.11 1.03
CA VAL A 92 -6.72 18.63 1.26
C VAL A 92 -6.97 19.88 0.40
N LYS A 93 -8.16 19.93 -0.23
CA LYS A 93 -8.68 21.11 -0.94
C LYS A 93 -10.17 21.24 -0.64
N GLY A 94 -10.54 22.13 0.27
CA GLY A 94 -11.92 22.24 0.77
C GLY A 94 -12.36 20.96 1.48
N THR A 95 -13.38 20.30 0.96
CA THR A 95 -13.86 18.99 1.46
C THR A 95 -13.21 17.79 0.77
N ASN A 96 -12.45 18.05 -0.30
CA ASN A 96 -11.82 17.00 -1.09
C ASN A 96 -10.48 16.63 -0.48
N MET A 97 -10.19 15.34 -0.44
CA MET A 97 -8.94 14.79 0.07
C MET A 97 -8.32 13.82 -0.93
N ILE A 98 -7.01 13.85 -1.01
CA ILE A 98 -6.20 12.86 -1.74
C ILE A 98 -5.26 12.22 -0.74
N VAL A 99 -5.28 10.90 -0.69
CA VAL A 99 -4.48 10.10 0.24
C VAL A 99 -3.51 9.27 -0.58
N LEU A 100 -2.21 9.45 -0.35
CA LEU A 100 -1.16 8.79 -1.11
C LEU A 100 -0.50 7.68 -0.29
N TYR A 101 -0.18 6.58 -0.96
CA TYR A 101 0.71 5.56 -0.43
C TYR A 101 1.52 4.95 -1.58
N ALA A 102 2.74 5.45 -1.76
CA ALA A 102 3.62 5.10 -2.88
C ALA A 102 2.95 5.39 -4.25
N ASP A 103 2.48 4.37 -4.95
CA ASP A 103 1.78 4.40 -6.22
C ASP A 103 0.24 4.35 -6.08
N ASN A 104 -0.26 3.92 -4.94
CA ASN A 104 -1.70 3.87 -4.67
C ASN A 104 -2.22 5.23 -4.16
N CYS A 105 -3.38 5.62 -4.64
CA CYS A 105 -4.01 6.87 -4.27
C CYS A 105 -5.52 6.68 -4.04
N ILE A 106 -6.04 7.34 -3.01
CA ILE A 106 -7.48 7.40 -2.74
C ILE A 106 -7.92 8.85 -2.86
N ILE A 107 -8.93 9.08 -3.68
CA ILE A 107 -9.68 10.33 -3.74
C ILE A 107 -10.90 10.20 -2.84
N ILE A 108 -11.11 11.17 -1.96
CA ILE A 108 -12.32 11.32 -1.14
C ILE A 108 -12.94 12.67 -1.49
N SER A 109 -14.19 12.67 -1.90
CA SER A 109 -14.90 13.86 -2.41
C SER A 109 -16.36 13.87 -2.00
N ARG A 110 -17.07 14.97 -2.21
CA ARG A 110 -18.50 15.07 -1.93
C ARG A 110 -19.36 14.15 -2.78
N ASN A 111 -18.93 13.91 -4.01
CA ASN A 111 -19.67 13.09 -4.97
C ASN A 111 -18.73 12.52 -6.04
N GLU A 112 -19.23 11.56 -6.80
CA GLU A 112 -18.50 10.90 -7.86
C GLU A 112 -18.01 11.87 -8.97
N LYS A 113 -18.82 12.88 -9.28
CA LYS A 113 -18.46 13.88 -10.30
C LYS A 113 -17.17 14.62 -9.92
N GLU A 114 -17.07 15.11 -8.67
CA GLU A 114 -15.86 15.77 -8.19
C GLU A 114 -14.63 14.83 -8.19
N ALA A 115 -14.83 13.55 -7.84
CA ALA A 115 -13.76 12.56 -7.90
C ALA A 115 -13.26 12.36 -9.35
N ASN A 116 -14.18 12.26 -10.30
CA ASN A 116 -13.86 12.11 -11.72
C ASN A 116 -13.18 13.36 -12.30
N GLU A 117 -13.59 14.56 -11.89
CA GLU A 117 -12.94 15.82 -12.28
C GLU A 117 -11.48 15.85 -11.78
N MET A 118 -11.22 15.44 -10.55
CA MET A 118 -9.86 15.35 -10.01
C MET A 118 -9.01 14.30 -10.73
N PHE A 119 -9.59 13.14 -11.05
CA PHE A 119 -8.92 12.13 -11.85
C PHE A 119 -8.54 12.66 -13.23
N GLN A 120 -9.49 13.30 -13.94
CA GLN A 120 -9.22 13.89 -15.26
C GLN A 120 -8.19 15.02 -15.20
N GLU A 121 -8.14 15.79 -14.11
CA GLU A 121 -7.14 16.84 -13.97
C GLU A 121 -5.73 16.27 -13.75
N LEU A 122 -5.59 15.16 -13.03
CA LEU A 122 -4.34 14.42 -12.94
C LEU A 122 -3.91 13.84 -14.29
N ASP A 123 -4.83 13.23 -15.02
CA ASP A 123 -4.58 12.67 -16.35
C ASP A 123 -4.12 13.74 -17.37
N LYS A 124 -4.77 14.91 -17.39
CA LYS A 124 -4.35 16.07 -18.21
C LYS A 124 -2.94 16.58 -17.88
N ARG A 125 -2.43 16.30 -16.69
CA ARG A 125 -1.06 16.64 -16.26
C ARG A 125 -0.06 15.55 -16.61
N GLU A 126 -0.43 14.63 -17.49
CA GLU A 126 0.41 13.54 -18.00
C GLU A 126 0.80 12.49 -16.94
N TYR A 127 0.10 12.45 -15.79
CA TYR A 127 0.23 11.31 -14.89
C TYR A 127 -0.45 10.09 -15.51
N LYS A 128 0.31 9.01 -15.68
CA LYS A 128 -0.26 7.75 -16.14
C LYS A 128 -1.01 7.09 -14.98
N LEU A 129 -2.32 7.03 -15.12
CA LEU A 129 -3.25 6.57 -14.08
C LEU A 129 -4.07 5.39 -14.60
N THR A 130 -4.43 4.51 -13.67
CA THR A 130 -5.49 3.52 -13.85
C THR A 130 -6.64 3.84 -12.90
N ASP A 131 -7.86 3.86 -13.45
CA ASP A 131 -9.07 3.98 -12.68
C ASP A 131 -9.45 2.60 -12.13
N GLU A 132 -9.34 2.42 -10.82
CA GLU A 132 -9.77 1.20 -10.14
C GLU A 132 -11.24 1.26 -9.70
N SER A 133 -11.95 2.34 -10.10
CA SER A 133 -13.37 2.62 -9.89
C SER A 133 -13.77 2.71 -8.41
N THR A 134 -14.36 1.67 -7.86
CA THR A 134 -14.73 1.59 -6.44
C THR A 134 -13.55 1.06 -5.64
N MET A 135 -13.36 1.61 -4.44
CA MET A 135 -12.31 1.16 -3.54
C MET A 135 -12.69 -0.21 -2.93
N GLU A 136 -12.46 -1.28 -3.72
CA GLU A 136 -12.71 -2.66 -3.29
C GLU A 136 -11.48 -3.27 -2.60
N GLU A 137 -10.27 -2.88 -3.01
CA GLU A 137 -9.02 -3.31 -2.40
C GLU A 137 -8.07 -2.13 -2.23
N TYR A 138 -7.38 -2.08 -1.09
CA TYR A 138 -6.33 -1.09 -0.84
C TYR A 138 -5.25 -1.69 0.05
N LEU A 139 -4.02 -1.75 -0.46
CA LEU A 139 -2.86 -2.28 0.25
C LEU A 139 -3.08 -3.71 0.79
N GLY A 140 -3.73 -4.57 0.01
CA GLY A 140 -4.04 -5.94 0.38
C GLY A 140 -5.18 -6.07 1.41
N ILE A 141 -5.96 -5.00 1.62
CA ILE A 141 -7.15 -4.99 2.45
C ILE A 141 -8.36 -4.93 1.54
N LEU A 142 -9.19 -5.96 1.56
CA LEU A 142 -10.48 -5.96 0.90
C LEU A 142 -11.45 -5.06 1.67
N ILE A 143 -12.06 -4.12 0.99
CA ILE A 143 -13.02 -3.17 1.52
C ILE A 143 -14.36 -3.43 0.85
N THR A 144 -15.32 -3.94 1.61
CA THR A 144 -16.65 -4.20 1.11
C THR A 144 -17.66 -3.22 1.68
N HIS A 145 -18.58 -2.77 0.83
CA HIS A 145 -19.72 -1.95 1.23
C HIS A 145 -20.86 -2.87 1.67
N GLU A 146 -21.31 -2.74 2.90
CA GLU A 146 -22.45 -3.50 3.41
C GLU A 146 -23.75 -2.77 3.05
N MET A 147 -24.88 -3.51 3.02
CA MET A 147 -26.21 -2.95 2.71
C MET A 147 -26.63 -1.82 3.66
N ASN A 148 -26.13 -1.83 4.91
CA ASN A 148 -26.34 -0.75 5.89
C ASN A 148 -25.44 0.47 5.61
N GLY A 149 -24.66 0.45 4.51
CA GLY A 149 -23.73 1.46 4.10
C GLY A 149 -22.42 1.49 4.91
N ASN A 150 -22.15 0.50 5.75
CA ASN A 150 -20.88 0.40 6.47
C ASN A 150 -19.77 -0.15 5.57
N TYR A 151 -18.53 0.21 5.91
CA TYR A 151 -17.35 -0.41 5.33
C TYR A 151 -16.90 -1.60 6.19
N ARG A 152 -16.74 -2.76 5.55
CA ARG A 152 -16.06 -3.91 6.16
C ARG A 152 -14.67 -4.03 5.56
N MET A 153 -13.66 -4.08 6.41
CA MET A 153 -12.27 -4.31 6.00
C MET A 153 -11.86 -5.73 6.37
N SER A 154 -11.31 -6.48 5.42
CA SER A 154 -10.85 -7.86 5.62
C SER A 154 -9.61 -8.15 4.81
N GLN A 155 -8.90 -9.24 5.14
CA GLN A 155 -7.69 -9.67 4.44
C GLN A 155 -7.75 -11.17 4.13
N PRO A 156 -8.71 -11.59 3.29
CA PRO A 156 -8.93 -13.01 3.02
C PRO A 156 -7.71 -13.69 2.42
N LEU A 157 -7.00 -13.03 1.50
CA LEU A 157 -5.81 -13.58 0.86
C LEU A 157 -4.65 -13.79 1.84
N LEU A 158 -4.45 -12.86 2.80
CA LEU A 158 -3.43 -13.01 3.83
C LEU A 158 -3.78 -14.13 4.80
N ILE A 159 -5.04 -14.21 5.23
CA ILE A 159 -5.53 -15.27 6.11
C ILE A 159 -5.36 -16.63 5.44
N ASP A 160 -5.76 -16.78 4.18
CA ASP A 160 -5.59 -18.02 3.40
C ASP A 160 -4.11 -18.42 3.26
N ARG A 161 -3.23 -17.44 3.01
CA ARG A 161 -1.77 -17.66 2.97
C ARG A 161 -1.23 -18.17 4.31
N ILE A 162 -1.69 -17.60 5.44
CA ILE A 162 -1.31 -18.06 6.78
C ILE A 162 -1.76 -19.49 6.99
N ILE A 163 -3.02 -19.80 6.69
CA ILE A 163 -3.58 -21.16 6.84
C ILE A 163 -2.82 -22.17 5.97
N LYS A 164 -2.51 -21.81 4.74
CA LYS A 164 -1.75 -22.67 3.82
C LYS A 164 -0.29 -22.90 4.25
N SER A 165 0.30 -21.94 4.94
CA SER A 165 1.70 -22.03 5.39
C SER A 165 1.91 -22.91 6.61
N VAL A 166 0.84 -23.31 7.31
CA VAL A 166 0.87 -24.18 8.49
C VAL A 166 0.03 -25.42 8.22
N PRO A 167 0.64 -26.54 7.80
CA PRO A 167 -0.09 -27.76 7.40
C PRO A 167 -1.06 -28.29 8.44
N SER A 168 -0.66 -28.23 9.72
CA SER A 168 -1.48 -28.67 10.87
C SER A 168 -2.76 -27.85 11.06
N MET A 169 -2.82 -26.60 10.59
CA MET A 169 -4.05 -25.77 10.69
C MET A 169 -5.23 -26.30 9.88
N LYS A 170 -4.97 -27.13 8.88
CA LYS A 170 -6.03 -27.73 8.04
C LYS A 170 -6.87 -28.80 8.77
N VAL A 171 -6.36 -29.34 9.86
CA VAL A 171 -6.94 -30.48 10.57
C VAL A 171 -7.55 -30.10 11.93
N VAL A 172 -7.28 -28.91 12.43
CA VAL A 172 -7.69 -28.50 13.78
C VAL A 172 -9.08 -27.85 13.76
N LYS A 173 -9.95 -28.34 14.62
CA LYS A 173 -11.26 -27.73 14.89
C LYS A 173 -11.04 -26.32 15.47
N GLY A 174 -11.63 -25.31 14.85
CA GLY A 174 -11.48 -23.92 15.27
C GLY A 174 -11.89 -23.72 16.74
N ALA A 175 -11.05 -22.98 17.48
CA ALA A 175 -11.35 -22.54 18.83
C ALA A 175 -11.98 -21.14 18.82
N LYS A 176 -12.91 -20.90 19.76
CA LYS A 176 -13.58 -19.58 19.90
C LYS A 176 -12.64 -18.48 20.42
N THR A 177 -11.57 -18.88 21.10
CA THR A 177 -10.59 -17.96 21.70
C THR A 177 -9.16 -18.35 21.25
N PRO A 178 -8.24 -17.38 21.07
CA PRO A 178 -6.87 -17.64 20.66
C PRO A 178 -6.04 -18.46 21.66
N ALA A 179 -6.41 -18.44 22.92
CA ALA A 179 -5.75 -19.18 23.98
C ALA A 179 -6.74 -19.54 25.11
N VAL A 180 -6.40 -20.54 25.90
CA VAL A 180 -7.14 -20.90 27.11
C VAL A 180 -6.80 -19.87 28.18
N ALA A 181 -7.83 -19.29 28.80
CA ALA A 181 -7.64 -18.33 29.89
C ALA A 181 -6.89 -18.97 31.07
N GLY A 182 -5.91 -18.27 31.62
CA GLY A 182 -5.11 -18.74 32.77
C GLY A 182 -3.85 -19.53 32.43
N ASN A 183 -3.66 -19.97 31.18
CA ASN A 183 -2.41 -20.60 30.76
C ASN A 183 -1.36 -19.56 30.39
N VAL A 184 -0.33 -19.40 31.22
CA VAL A 184 0.86 -18.63 30.88
C VAL A 184 1.82 -19.56 30.14
N LEU A 185 2.08 -19.28 28.88
CA LEU A 185 3.05 -20.02 28.08
C LEU A 185 4.47 -19.68 28.58
N THR A 186 5.16 -20.64 29.18
CA THR A 186 6.56 -20.55 29.56
C THR A 186 7.43 -21.28 28.56
N LYS A 187 8.76 -21.04 28.63
CA LYS A 187 9.71 -21.80 27.84
C LYS A 187 9.67 -23.25 28.28
N ASP A 188 9.35 -24.16 27.38
CA ASP A 188 9.45 -25.58 27.58
C ASP A 188 10.92 -25.99 27.33
N ILE A 189 11.62 -26.29 28.41
CA ILE A 189 13.06 -26.65 28.40
C ILE A 189 13.26 -28.11 27.98
N GLU A 190 12.27 -28.96 28.27
CA GLU A 190 12.30 -30.41 28.01
C GLU A 190 11.44 -30.79 26.79
N GLY A 191 10.85 -29.80 26.13
CA GLY A 191 9.96 -30.01 24.99
C GLY A 191 10.64 -30.65 23.81
N GLU A 192 9.93 -31.55 23.16
CA GLU A 192 10.40 -32.19 21.92
C GLU A 192 10.66 -31.16 20.82
N ILE A 193 11.67 -31.41 19.99
CA ILE A 193 11.92 -30.60 18.79
C ILE A 193 10.70 -30.67 17.88
N ARG A 194 10.27 -29.50 17.44
CA ARG A 194 9.11 -29.39 16.52
C ARG A 194 9.33 -30.22 15.26
N LYS A 195 8.42 -31.13 15.00
CA LYS A 195 8.47 -32.07 13.84
C LYS A 195 8.06 -31.40 12.52
N GLU A 196 7.27 -30.33 12.56
CA GLU A 196 6.80 -29.62 11.36
C GLU A 196 7.76 -28.52 10.92
N HIS A 197 8.13 -28.53 9.65
CA HIS A 197 9.02 -27.52 9.07
C HIS A 197 8.20 -26.39 8.39
N TRP A 198 7.82 -25.40 9.17
CA TRP A 198 7.28 -24.13 8.66
C TRP A 198 7.91 -22.94 9.37
N ASN A 199 7.97 -21.81 8.69
CA ASN A 199 8.62 -20.62 9.23
C ASN A 199 7.72 -19.92 10.26
N TYR A 200 7.95 -20.23 11.56
CA TYR A 200 7.20 -19.67 12.67
C TYR A 200 7.23 -18.13 12.70
N ILE A 201 8.41 -17.54 12.49
CA ILE A 201 8.59 -16.07 12.53
C ILE A 201 7.76 -15.41 11.43
N SER A 202 7.77 -15.97 10.23
CA SER A 202 6.98 -15.48 9.09
C SER A 202 5.47 -15.56 9.37
N VAL A 203 5.01 -16.68 9.91
CA VAL A 203 3.58 -16.88 10.22
C VAL A 203 3.11 -15.90 11.30
N ILE A 204 3.87 -15.77 12.39
CA ILE A 204 3.53 -14.81 13.46
C ILE A 204 3.61 -13.36 12.97
N GLY A 205 4.60 -13.04 12.13
CA GLY A 205 4.69 -11.73 11.46
C GLY A 205 3.44 -11.41 10.64
N ASN A 206 3.01 -12.36 9.81
CA ASN A 206 1.80 -12.23 9.01
C ASN A 206 0.53 -12.16 9.88
N ALA A 207 0.42 -12.95 10.94
CA ALA A 207 -0.73 -12.93 11.84
C ALA A 207 -0.86 -11.64 12.65
N LYS A 208 0.26 -10.95 12.95
CA LYS A 208 0.25 -9.65 13.63
C LYS A 208 -0.33 -8.53 12.77
N PHE A 209 -0.26 -8.63 11.45
CA PHE A 209 -0.75 -7.58 10.55
C PHE A 209 -2.28 -7.43 10.60
N PRO A 210 -3.10 -8.50 10.47
CA PRO A 210 -4.55 -8.41 10.71
C PRO A 210 -4.88 -7.92 12.11
N GLY A 211 -4.18 -8.40 13.14
CA GLY A 211 -4.38 -7.97 14.52
C GLY A 211 -4.23 -6.45 14.72
N LYS A 212 -3.31 -5.81 13.99
CA LYS A 212 -3.16 -4.35 13.99
C LYS A 212 -4.35 -3.63 13.33
N LEU A 213 -4.96 -4.23 12.31
CA LEU A 213 -6.14 -3.67 11.65
C LEU A 213 -7.37 -3.68 12.55
N TYR A 214 -7.53 -4.71 13.35
CA TYR A 214 -8.70 -4.88 14.23
C TYR A 214 -8.51 -4.33 15.64
N SER A 215 -7.29 -3.91 16.02
CA SER A 215 -7.02 -3.36 17.34
C SER A 215 -7.40 -1.87 17.43
N PRO A 216 -8.25 -1.48 18.38
CA PRO A 216 -8.62 -0.06 18.58
C PRO A 216 -7.45 0.82 19.06
N ARG A 217 -6.33 0.23 19.49
CA ARG A 217 -5.21 0.96 20.14
C ARG A 217 -4.08 1.38 19.21
N ASN A 218 -4.04 0.97 17.96
CA ASN A 218 -2.94 1.29 17.05
C ASN A 218 -3.41 2.08 15.83
N GLY A 219 -3.84 3.31 16.08
CA GLY A 219 -4.02 4.32 15.03
C GLY A 219 -2.73 5.11 14.87
N ILE A 220 -1.70 4.54 14.27
CA ILE A 220 -0.62 5.32 13.65
C ILE A 220 -0.05 4.41 12.56
N CYS A 221 -0.27 4.83 11.33
CA CYS A 221 0.46 4.34 10.18
C CYS A 221 1.93 4.68 10.43
N GLY A 222 2.78 3.66 10.56
CA GLY A 222 4.21 3.89 10.60
C GLY A 222 4.65 4.44 9.25
N ALA A 223 4.67 5.75 9.13
CA ALA A 223 5.35 6.45 8.07
C ALA A 223 6.85 6.27 8.28
N SER A 224 7.41 5.16 7.80
CA SER A 224 8.85 5.04 7.61
C SER A 224 9.12 4.71 6.15
N MET A 225 8.85 5.67 5.29
CA MET A 225 9.39 5.81 3.94
C MET A 225 9.30 7.31 3.58
N CYS A 226 10.02 8.13 4.32
CA CYS A 226 10.48 9.43 3.87
C CYS A 226 12.00 9.45 3.96
#